data_135de485030e69bebea90fbe695ff290
#
_entry.id   135de485030e69bebea90fbe695ff290
#
_cell.length_a   1.000
_cell.length_b   1.000
_cell.length_c   1.000
_cell.angle_alpha   90.00
_cell.angle_beta   90.00
_cell.angle_gamma   90.00
#
_symmetry.space_group_name_H-M   'P 1'
#
loop_
_entity.id
_entity.type
_entity.pdbx_description
1 polymer ?
#
loop_
_entity_poly.entity_id
_entity_poly.type
_entity_poly.pdbx_seq_one_letter_code
_entity_poly.pdbx_strand_id
1 'polypeptide(L)'
;TGMEPSGKYFASLLYEGDSCENQAAEPDYSTAKILGIDYAMQGMAVFSEKIETEEAGFFRKNEKRLAREQRKLSRCVRGSHNYELQKKKVARCHEKIRNQRRDYLHKLSRKIVDSYDAVAVEDIDMKAMGQCLHFGKSVQDNGYGMFREMLDYKLAWKGKKMVKVDRFFPSSKKCC
;
A
#
# COMPACT_ATOMS: atom_id res chain seq x y z
N THR A 1 -0.38 11.42 -21.29
CA THR A 1 0.95 11.93 -20.91
C THR A 1 0.80 13.03 -19.88
N GLY A 2 1.71 13.10 -18.91
CA GLY A 2 1.69 14.11 -17.87
C GLY A 2 3.09 14.39 -17.34
N MET A 3 3.20 15.39 -16.48
CA MET A 3 4.44 15.76 -15.81
C MET A 3 4.23 15.72 -14.28
N GLU A 4 5.11 15.03 -13.59
CA GLU A 4 5.15 15.00 -12.13
C GLU A 4 5.73 16.31 -11.57
N PRO A 5 5.36 16.72 -10.34
CA PRO A 5 5.94 17.90 -9.68
C PRO A 5 7.47 17.84 -9.52
N SER A 6 8.06 16.65 -9.61
CA SER A 6 9.52 16.43 -9.62
C SER A 6 10.19 16.84 -10.92
N GLY A 7 9.41 17.09 -11.97
CA GLY A 7 9.85 17.42 -13.34
C GLY A 7 10.04 16.20 -14.23
N LYS A 8 9.61 15.00 -13.80
CA LYS A 8 9.61 13.79 -14.66
C LYS A 8 8.35 13.73 -15.50
N TYR A 9 8.49 13.24 -16.72
CA TYR A 9 7.36 12.94 -17.59
C TYR A 9 6.93 11.49 -17.48
N PHE A 10 5.64 11.22 -17.67
CA PHE A 10 5.09 9.88 -17.75
C PHE A 10 4.08 9.79 -18.89
N ALA A 11 3.92 8.59 -19.41
CA ALA A 11 2.84 8.21 -20.31
C ALA A 11 2.05 7.06 -19.71
N SER A 12 0.73 7.12 -19.83
CA SER A 12 -0.17 6.03 -19.50
C SER A 12 -0.70 5.46 -20.80
N LEU A 13 -0.56 4.14 -20.97
CA LEU A 13 -1.05 3.40 -22.12
C LEU A 13 -2.16 2.47 -21.62
N LEU A 14 -3.32 2.58 -22.25
CA LEU A 14 -4.40 1.60 -22.11
C LEU A 14 -4.30 0.67 -23.29
N TYR A 15 -4.33 -0.62 -23.03
CA TYR A 15 -4.40 -1.65 -24.08
C TYR A 15 -5.46 -2.69 -23.70
N GLU A 16 -6.13 -3.21 -24.70
CA GLU A 16 -6.97 -4.39 -24.54
C GLU A 16 -6.06 -5.62 -24.64
N GLY A 17 -6.07 -6.42 -23.58
CA GLY A 17 -5.44 -7.72 -23.56
C GLY A 17 -6.51 -8.80 -23.48
N ASP A 18 -6.18 -10.02 -23.86
CA ASP A 18 -7.02 -11.17 -23.57
C ASP A 18 -7.18 -11.23 -22.04
N SER A 19 -8.30 -10.71 -21.54
CA SER A 19 -8.66 -10.89 -20.17
C SER A 19 -8.81 -12.40 -19.97
N CYS A 20 -7.96 -12.98 -19.15
CA CYS A 20 -8.30 -14.25 -18.54
C CYS A 20 -9.57 -14.00 -17.73
N GLU A 21 -10.73 -14.13 -18.35
CA GLU A 21 -12.03 -14.27 -17.66
C GLU A 21 -12.04 -15.65 -16.96
N ASN A 22 -11.03 -15.89 -16.17
CA ASN A 22 -11.10 -16.91 -15.16
C ASN A 22 -12.05 -16.36 -14.11
N GLN A 23 -13.36 -16.65 -14.28
CA GLN A 23 -14.29 -16.56 -13.17
C GLN A 23 -13.60 -17.32 -12.04
N ALA A 24 -13.23 -16.60 -10.99
CA ALA A 24 -12.56 -17.20 -9.86
C ALA A 24 -13.49 -18.27 -9.30
N ALA A 25 -13.18 -19.54 -9.61
CA ALA A 25 -13.90 -20.65 -9.01
C ALA A 25 -13.75 -20.52 -7.48
N GLU A 26 -14.81 -20.80 -6.74
CA GLU A 26 -14.68 -20.82 -5.29
C GLU A 26 -13.64 -21.89 -4.93
N PRO A 27 -12.58 -21.53 -4.19
CA PRO A 27 -11.59 -22.49 -3.78
C PRO A 27 -12.26 -23.51 -2.86
N ASP A 28 -11.87 -24.77 -2.98
CA ASP A 28 -12.22 -25.76 -1.95
C ASP A 28 -11.49 -25.38 -0.65
N TYR A 29 -12.19 -24.73 0.25
CA TYR A 29 -11.66 -24.25 1.52
C TYR A 29 -11.13 -25.34 2.45
N SER A 30 -11.42 -26.61 2.17
CA SER A 30 -10.90 -27.75 2.93
C SER A 30 -9.44 -28.09 2.58
N THR A 31 -9.02 -27.76 1.37
CA THR A 31 -7.69 -28.09 0.84
C THR A 31 -6.87 -26.84 0.45
N ALA A 32 -7.52 -25.69 0.29
CA ALA A 32 -6.90 -24.45 -0.14
C ALA A 32 -5.97 -23.86 0.92
N LYS A 33 -4.81 -23.38 0.49
CA LYS A 33 -3.89 -22.64 1.33
C LYS A 33 -4.35 -21.18 1.45
N ILE A 34 -4.87 -20.81 2.64
CA ILE A 34 -5.46 -19.50 2.92
C ILE A 34 -4.55 -18.69 3.83
N LEU A 35 -4.28 -17.44 3.47
CA LEU A 35 -3.56 -16.50 4.32
C LEU A 35 -4.55 -15.53 4.97
N GLY A 36 -4.56 -15.46 6.29
CA GLY A 36 -5.23 -14.42 7.06
C GLY A 36 -4.33 -13.18 7.18
N ILE A 37 -4.90 -12.00 6.95
CA ILE A 37 -4.20 -10.71 7.06
C ILE A 37 -5.03 -9.77 7.91
N ASP A 38 -4.46 -9.36 9.05
CA ASP A 38 -5.02 -8.34 9.93
C ASP A 38 -4.18 -7.05 9.86
N TYR A 39 -4.84 -5.89 10.01
CA TYR A 39 -4.14 -4.61 10.01
C TYR A 39 -3.37 -4.40 11.32
N ALA A 40 -2.12 -3.99 11.19
CA ALA A 40 -1.29 -3.63 12.34
C ALA A 40 -0.81 -2.18 12.25
N MET A 41 -0.95 -1.43 13.34
CA MET A 41 -0.44 -0.05 13.43
C MET A 41 1.09 -0.01 13.45
N GLN A 42 1.72 -1.00 14.08
CA GLN A 42 3.17 -1.20 14.02
C GLN A 42 3.47 -2.23 12.94
N GLY A 43 4.17 -1.79 11.91
CA GLY A 43 4.39 -2.60 10.74
C GLY A 43 3.35 -2.33 9.65
N MET A 44 2.72 -3.11 8.99
CA MET A 44 1.64 -2.87 8.03
C MET A 44 0.48 -3.82 8.28
N ALA A 45 0.80 -5.09 8.51
CA ALA A 45 -0.16 -6.15 8.72
C ALA A 45 0.46 -7.26 9.59
N VAL A 46 -0.39 -7.99 10.28
CA VAL A 46 -0.09 -9.27 10.90
C VAL A 46 -0.62 -10.35 9.97
N PHE A 47 0.17 -11.37 9.75
CA PHE A 47 -0.17 -12.50 8.90
C PHE A 47 -0.39 -13.74 9.76
N SER A 48 -1.33 -14.61 9.39
CA SER A 48 -1.58 -15.88 10.07
C SER A 48 -0.40 -16.86 10.01
N GLU A 49 0.47 -16.68 9.02
CA GLU A 49 1.73 -17.41 8.87
C GLU A 49 2.91 -16.43 8.87
N LYS A 50 4.10 -16.92 9.23
CA LYS A 50 5.31 -16.09 9.22
C LYS A 50 5.73 -15.76 7.79
N ILE A 51 5.44 -14.54 7.37
CA ILE A 51 5.94 -13.98 6.12
C ILE A 51 7.10 -13.05 6.46
N GLU A 52 8.27 -13.29 5.87
CA GLU A 52 9.37 -12.35 5.97
C GLU A 52 9.01 -11.05 5.25
N THR A 53 8.83 -9.99 6.03
CA THR A 53 8.55 -8.65 5.54
C THR A 53 9.65 -7.71 6.03
N GLU A 54 10.12 -6.84 5.14
CA GLU A 54 10.97 -5.73 5.55
C GLU A 54 10.13 -4.69 6.30
N GLU A 55 10.76 -3.95 7.22
CA GLU A 55 10.07 -2.84 7.88
C GLU A 55 9.59 -1.79 6.89
N ALA A 56 8.30 -1.53 6.87
CA ALA A 56 7.65 -0.62 5.93
C ALA A 56 8.01 0.87 6.14
N GLY A 57 8.42 1.34 7.25
CA GLY A 57 8.62 2.75 7.64
C GLY A 57 9.34 3.68 6.64
N PHE A 58 8.88 3.72 5.39
CA PHE A 58 9.51 4.49 4.30
C PHE A 58 9.50 6.00 4.55
N PHE A 59 8.42 6.53 5.12
CA PHE A 59 8.33 7.94 5.49
C PHE A 59 9.32 8.25 6.62
N ARG A 60 9.31 7.46 7.70
CA ARG A 60 10.19 7.65 8.86
C ARG A 60 11.67 7.60 8.47
N LYS A 61 12.08 6.66 7.61
CA LYS A 61 13.45 6.56 7.09
C LYS A 61 13.89 7.82 6.31
N ASN A 62 12.96 8.52 5.66
CA ASN A 62 13.24 9.71 4.86
C ASN A 62 12.81 11.03 5.52
N GLU A 63 12.16 11.00 6.69
CA GLU A 63 11.55 12.17 7.36
C GLU A 63 12.57 13.28 7.63
N LYS A 64 13.75 12.94 8.15
CA LYS A 64 14.81 13.93 8.44
C LYS A 64 15.24 14.67 7.17
N ARG A 65 15.36 13.96 6.05
CA ARG A 65 15.72 14.56 4.76
C ARG A 65 14.61 15.44 4.24
N LEU A 66 13.37 14.97 4.25
CA LEU A 66 12.21 15.72 3.82
C LEU A 66 12.05 17.01 4.64
N ALA A 67 12.09 16.93 5.96
CA ALA A 67 12.00 18.07 6.86
C ALA A 67 13.11 19.11 6.61
N ARG A 68 14.33 18.67 6.30
CA ARG A 68 15.42 19.57 5.93
C ARG A 68 15.12 20.33 4.63
N GLU A 69 14.66 19.63 3.60
CA GLU A 69 14.35 20.26 2.31
C GLU A 69 13.11 21.16 2.41
N GLN A 70 12.11 20.81 3.23
CA GLN A 70 10.95 21.67 3.51
C GLN A 70 11.33 22.96 4.25
N ARG A 71 12.24 22.88 5.25
CA ARG A 71 12.76 24.05 5.96
C ARG A 71 13.54 24.99 5.03
N LYS A 72 14.29 24.46 4.06
CA LYS A 72 14.93 25.29 3.02
C LYS A 72 13.89 25.97 2.14
N LEU A 73 12.84 25.25 1.74
CA LEU A 73 11.77 25.79 0.92
C LEU A 73 11.05 26.94 1.62
N SER A 74 10.76 26.81 2.92
CA SER A 74 10.08 27.86 3.70
C SER A 74 10.88 29.16 3.83
N ARG A 75 12.20 29.11 3.64
CA ARG A 75 13.10 30.28 3.67
C ARG A 75 13.27 30.94 2.30
N CYS A 76 12.82 30.30 1.23
CA CYS A 76 12.90 30.87 -0.10
C CYS A 76 11.77 31.90 -0.33
N VAL A 77 12.06 32.96 -1.07
CA VAL A 77 11.03 33.92 -1.51
C VAL A 77 10.11 33.23 -2.50
N ARG A 78 8.81 33.21 -2.22
CA ARG A 78 7.80 32.60 -3.09
C ARG A 78 7.84 33.23 -4.50
N GLY A 79 7.77 32.38 -5.53
CA GLY A 79 7.84 32.81 -6.93
C GLY A 79 9.25 33.06 -7.45
N SER A 80 10.30 33.00 -6.59
CA SER A 80 11.68 33.14 -7.08
C SER A 80 12.15 31.86 -7.76
N HIS A 81 13.16 31.98 -8.64
CA HIS A 81 13.80 30.83 -9.27
C HIS A 81 14.30 29.79 -8.23
N ASN A 82 14.90 30.25 -7.14
CA ASN A 82 15.37 29.39 -6.06
C ASN A 82 14.22 28.65 -5.35
N TYR A 83 13.06 29.29 -5.20
CA TYR A 83 11.86 28.65 -4.66
C TYR A 83 11.41 27.48 -5.55
N GLU A 84 11.33 27.69 -6.88
CA GLU A 84 10.92 26.64 -7.81
C GLU A 84 11.92 25.47 -7.86
N LEU A 85 13.23 25.76 -7.81
CA LEU A 85 14.25 24.72 -7.71
C LEU A 85 14.12 23.90 -6.41
N GLN A 86 13.89 24.58 -5.29
CA GLN A 86 13.76 23.92 -4.00
C GLN A 86 12.45 23.13 -3.89
N LYS A 87 11.35 23.63 -4.46
CA LYS A 87 10.08 22.92 -4.58
C LYS A 87 10.22 21.59 -5.34
N LYS A 88 10.97 21.57 -6.43
CA LYS A 88 11.31 20.34 -7.15
C LYS A 88 12.10 19.35 -6.29
N LYS A 89 13.03 19.81 -5.43
CA LYS A 89 13.77 18.94 -4.51
C LYS A 89 12.85 18.29 -3.47
N VAL A 90 11.91 19.05 -2.90
CA VAL A 90 10.89 18.52 -1.98
C VAL A 90 10.01 17.49 -2.70
N ALA A 91 9.54 17.80 -3.91
CA ALA A 91 8.73 16.88 -4.72
C ALA A 91 9.48 15.55 -5.00
N ARG A 92 10.77 15.62 -5.31
CA ARG A 92 11.61 14.41 -5.48
C ARG A 92 11.74 13.56 -4.21
N CYS A 93 11.77 14.19 -3.03
CA CYS A 93 11.76 13.45 -1.77
C CYS A 93 10.44 12.69 -1.59
N HIS A 94 9.30 13.32 -1.82
CA HIS A 94 7.99 12.68 -1.77
C HIS A 94 7.84 11.57 -2.82
N GLU A 95 8.29 11.81 -4.04
CA GLU A 95 8.29 10.82 -5.11
C GLU A 95 9.10 9.57 -4.72
N LYS A 96 10.29 9.76 -4.13
CA LYS A 96 11.12 8.64 -3.67
C LYS A 96 10.39 7.80 -2.62
N ILE A 97 9.78 8.44 -1.61
CA ILE A 97 9.02 7.74 -0.55
C ILE A 97 7.85 6.96 -1.16
N ARG A 98 7.08 7.60 -2.04
CA ARG A 98 5.95 6.97 -2.74
C ARG A 98 6.40 5.76 -3.55
N ASN A 99 7.48 5.88 -4.32
CA ASN A 99 7.96 4.81 -5.19
C ASN A 99 8.53 3.64 -4.40
N GLN A 100 9.29 3.89 -3.32
CA GLN A 100 9.79 2.83 -2.43
C GLN A 100 8.64 2.05 -1.79
N ARG A 101 7.61 2.76 -1.28
CA ARG A 101 6.41 2.11 -0.74
C ARG A 101 5.72 1.26 -1.80
N ARG A 102 5.48 1.83 -2.97
CA ARG A 102 4.79 1.13 -4.06
C ARG A 102 5.55 -0.12 -4.51
N ASP A 103 6.85 -0.04 -4.68
CA ASP A 103 7.69 -1.18 -5.06
C ASP A 103 7.62 -2.30 -4.02
N TYR A 104 7.74 -1.95 -2.74
CA TYR A 104 7.61 -2.91 -1.64
C TYR A 104 6.25 -3.60 -1.63
N LEU A 105 5.16 -2.82 -1.71
CA LEU A 105 3.80 -3.37 -1.71
C LEU A 105 3.53 -4.25 -2.93
N HIS A 106 4.07 -3.88 -4.09
CA HIS A 106 3.97 -4.71 -5.30
C HIS A 106 4.70 -6.05 -5.13
N LYS A 107 5.89 -6.06 -4.55
CA LYS A 107 6.66 -7.28 -4.30
C LYS A 107 5.98 -8.18 -3.28
N LEU A 108 5.54 -7.60 -2.16
CA LEU A 108 4.87 -8.33 -1.10
C LEU A 108 3.55 -8.93 -1.58
N SER A 109 2.69 -8.14 -2.22
CA SER A 109 1.41 -8.64 -2.75
C SER A 109 1.61 -9.71 -3.84
N ARG A 110 2.66 -9.61 -4.66
CA ARG A 110 3.00 -10.65 -5.63
C ARG A 110 3.41 -11.95 -4.95
N LYS A 111 4.31 -11.87 -3.97
CA LYS A 111 4.76 -13.04 -3.18
C LYS A 111 3.57 -13.78 -2.55
N ILE A 112 2.62 -13.03 -1.98
CA ILE A 112 1.42 -13.62 -1.36
C ILE A 112 0.54 -14.30 -2.40
N VAL A 113 0.20 -13.60 -3.48
CA VAL A 113 -0.68 -14.15 -4.53
C VAL A 113 -0.07 -15.39 -5.20
N ASP A 114 1.26 -15.47 -5.28
CA ASP A 114 1.94 -16.65 -5.85
C ASP A 114 1.96 -17.84 -4.89
N SER A 115 1.89 -17.58 -3.56
CA SER A 115 2.07 -18.61 -2.52
C SER A 115 0.77 -19.16 -1.92
N TYR A 116 -0.35 -18.44 -2.07
CA TYR A 116 -1.63 -18.79 -1.44
C TYR A 116 -2.76 -18.83 -2.47
N ASP A 117 -3.78 -19.67 -2.20
CA ASP A 117 -4.93 -19.86 -3.08
C ASP A 117 -6.03 -18.84 -2.81
N ALA A 118 -6.15 -18.40 -1.57
CA ALA A 118 -7.06 -17.34 -1.17
C ALA A 118 -6.44 -16.48 -0.07
N VAL A 119 -6.96 -15.27 0.10
CA VAL A 119 -6.53 -14.34 1.15
C VAL A 119 -7.77 -13.84 1.90
N ALA A 120 -7.77 -13.98 3.22
CA ALA A 120 -8.79 -13.43 4.10
C ALA A 120 -8.29 -12.12 4.71
N VAL A 121 -9.06 -11.04 4.57
CA VAL A 121 -8.73 -9.70 5.10
C VAL A 121 -9.90 -9.14 5.91
N GLU A 122 -9.60 -8.41 6.97
CA GLU A 122 -10.62 -7.69 7.71
C GLU A 122 -11.13 -6.48 6.91
N ASP A 123 -12.46 -6.26 6.92
CA ASP A 123 -13.08 -5.12 6.24
C ASP A 123 -13.01 -3.85 7.10
N ILE A 124 -11.85 -3.22 7.11
CA ILE A 124 -11.57 -2.00 7.88
C ILE A 124 -11.81 -0.75 7.04
N ASP A 125 -12.55 0.22 7.60
CA ASP A 125 -12.62 1.56 7.04
C ASP A 125 -11.37 2.37 7.44
N MET A 126 -10.39 2.36 6.53
CA MET A 126 -9.12 3.07 6.72
C MET A 126 -9.28 4.59 6.84
N LYS A 127 -10.33 5.17 6.25
CA LYS A 127 -10.58 6.62 6.33
C LYS A 127 -11.08 6.99 7.71
N ALA A 128 -12.07 6.25 8.23
CA ALA A 128 -12.58 6.44 9.58
C ALA A 128 -11.49 6.23 10.63
N MET A 129 -10.66 5.19 10.47
CA MET A 129 -9.55 4.92 11.39
C MET A 129 -8.51 6.06 11.39
N GLY A 130 -8.16 6.61 10.23
CA GLY A 130 -7.22 7.74 10.13
C GLY A 130 -7.72 9.02 10.80
N GLN A 131 -9.03 9.24 10.79
CA GLN A 131 -9.66 10.43 11.39
C GLN A 131 -9.87 10.31 12.90
N CYS A 132 -10.37 9.17 13.36
CA CYS A 132 -10.78 9.00 14.76
C CYS A 132 -9.62 8.87 15.74
N LEU A 133 -8.47 8.37 15.34
CA LEU A 133 -7.38 7.99 16.24
C LEU A 133 -6.11 8.83 16.13
N HIS A 134 -6.14 9.94 15.38
CA HIS A 134 -4.95 10.77 15.07
C HIS A 134 -3.76 9.98 14.49
N PHE A 135 -3.98 8.75 14.02
CA PHE A 135 -2.96 7.87 13.43
C PHE A 135 -2.71 8.11 11.94
N GLY A 136 -3.20 9.21 11.38
CA GLY A 136 -3.12 9.52 9.95
C GLY A 136 -1.74 9.34 9.34
N LYS A 137 -0.67 9.69 10.07
CA LYS A 137 0.70 9.46 9.58
C LYS A 137 1.04 7.98 9.44
N SER A 138 0.71 7.16 10.44
CA SER A 138 1.01 5.72 10.43
C SER A 138 0.15 4.97 9.40
N VAL A 139 -1.13 5.29 9.33
CA VAL A 139 -2.06 4.71 8.35
C VAL A 139 -1.64 5.05 6.91
N GLN A 140 -1.24 6.31 6.65
CA GLN A 140 -0.75 6.73 5.34
C GLN A 140 0.65 6.16 5.03
N ASP A 141 1.53 6.03 6.02
CA ASP A 141 2.88 5.50 5.80
C ASP A 141 2.86 4.01 5.52
N ASN A 142 2.03 3.25 6.22
CA ASN A 142 1.93 1.81 6.05
C ASN A 142 1.36 1.41 4.68
N GLY A 143 0.45 2.22 4.09
CA GLY A 143 -0.09 1.97 2.75
C GLY A 143 -0.99 0.73 2.66
N TYR A 144 -1.64 0.31 3.76
CA TYR A 144 -2.49 -0.89 3.82
C TYR A 144 -3.64 -0.87 2.80
N GLY A 145 -4.29 0.28 2.61
CA GLY A 145 -5.35 0.42 1.58
C GLY A 145 -4.82 0.09 0.18
N MET A 146 -3.67 0.66 -0.20
CA MET A 146 -3.01 0.37 -1.48
C MET A 146 -2.58 -1.11 -1.58
N PHE A 147 -2.12 -1.69 -0.49
CA PHE A 147 -1.76 -3.12 -0.44
C PHE A 147 -2.97 -4.01 -0.70
N ARG A 148 -4.11 -3.70 -0.07
CA ARG A 148 -5.37 -4.42 -0.26
C ARG A 148 -5.87 -4.34 -1.71
N GLU A 149 -5.81 -3.16 -2.32
CA GLU A 149 -6.12 -2.98 -3.75
C GLU A 149 -5.19 -3.81 -4.64
N MET A 150 -3.89 -3.84 -4.32
CA MET A 150 -2.91 -4.63 -5.08
C MET A 150 -3.12 -6.14 -4.94
N LEU A 151 -3.57 -6.60 -3.79
CA LEU A 151 -3.95 -8.00 -3.59
C LEU A 151 -5.19 -8.35 -4.40
N ASP A 152 -6.23 -7.50 -4.34
CA ASP A 152 -7.52 -7.74 -4.97
C ASP A 152 -7.38 -7.97 -6.48
N TYR A 153 -6.80 -7.00 -7.20
CA TYR A 153 -6.66 -7.16 -8.65
C TYR A 153 -5.69 -8.28 -9.06
N LYS A 154 -4.63 -8.54 -8.28
CA LYS A 154 -3.69 -9.61 -8.60
C LYS A 154 -4.25 -11.00 -8.34
N LEU A 155 -5.07 -11.16 -7.29
CA LEU A 155 -5.83 -12.37 -7.04
C LEU A 155 -6.82 -12.62 -8.19
N ALA A 156 -7.58 -11.58 -8.57
CA ALA A 156 -8.51 -11.66 -9.70
C ALA A 156 -7.80 -12.08 -11.00
N TRP A 157 -6.64 -11.51 -11.32
CA TRP A 157 -5.85 -11.91 -12.50
C TRP A 157 -5.42 -13.39 -12.48
N LYS A 158 -5.30 -14.00 -11.30
CA LYS A 158 -4.93 -15.42 -11.17
C LYS A 158 -6.14 -16.33 -10.94
N GLY A 159 -7.37 -15.81 -11.05
CA GLY A 159 -8.58 -16.56 -10.76
C GLY A 159 -8.69 -16.98 -9.29
N LYS A 160 -8.04 -16.24 -8.38
CA LYS A 160 -8.07 -16.46 -6.93
C LYS A 160 -8.97 -15.44 -6.24
N LYS A 161 -9.39 -15.72 -5.01
CA LYS A 161 -10.39 -14.90 -4.30
C LYS A 161 -9.82 -14.20 -3.07
N MET A 162 -10.21 -12.93 -2.86
CA MET A 162 -10.04 -12.24 -1.60
C MET A 162 -11.34 -12.30 -0.81
N VAL A 163 -11.31 -12.89 0.38
CA VAL A 163 -12.44 -13.00 1.31
C VAL A 163 -12.37 -11.85 2.31
N LYS A 164 -13.44 -11.07 2.39
CA LYS A 164 -13.56 -10.00 3.39
C LYS A 164 -14.26 -10.55 4.62
N VAL A 165 -13.59 -10.48 5.75
CA VAL A 165 -14.17 -10.84 7.05
C VAL A 165 -14.87 -9.62 7.63
N ASP A 166 -16.11 -9.81 8.11
CA ASP A 166 -16.89 -8.73 8.71
C ASP A 166 -16.16 -8.11 9.90
N ARG A 167 -16.19 -6.77 9.99
CA ARG A 167 -15.54 -5.99 11.08
C ARG A 167 -16.07 -6.32 12.48
N PHE A 168 -17.29 -6.88 12.58
CA PHE A 168 -17.89 -7.29 13.84
C PHE A 168 -17.66 -8.78 14.16
N PHE A 169 -16.89 -9.47 13.32
CA PHE A 169 -16.54 -10.87 13.61
C PHE A 169 -15.70 -10.94 14.88
N PRO A 170 -16.13 -11.70 15.89
CA PRO A 170 -15.48 -11.72 17.20
C PRO A 170 -14.19 -12.55 17.18
N SER A 171 -13.21 -12.15 16.39
CA SER A 171 -11.93 -12.86 16.21
C SER A 171 -11.16 -13.07 17.52
N SER A 172 -11.23 -12.10 18.44
CA SER A 172 -10.55 -12.16 19.75
C SER A 172 -11.30 -12.98 20.82
N LYS A 173 -12.56 -13.37 20.57
CA LYS A 173 -13.41 -14.11 21.52
C LYS A 173 -13.57 -15.58 21.19
N LYS A 174 -13.17 -16.00 20.01
CA LYS A 174 -13.16 -17.42 19.64
C LYS A 174 -11.80 -18.00 19.98
N CYS A 175 -11.75 -18.75 21.06
CA CYS A 175 -10.61 -19.62 21.36
C CYS A 175 -10.59 -20.75 20.32
N CYS A 176 -9.48 -20.95 19.66
CA CYS A 176 -9.24 -22.10 18.79
C CYS A 176 -8.99 -23.33 19.63
#